data_d841712ddcbd2c296ce87768f5599693
#
_entry.id   d841712ddcbd2c296ce87768f5599693
#
_cell.length_a   1.000
_cell.length_b   1.000
_cell.length_c   1.000
_cell.angle_alpha   90.00
_cell.angle_beta   90.00
_cell.angle_gamma   90.00
#
_symmetry.space_group_name_H-M   'P 1'
#
loop_
_entity.id
_entity.type
_entity.pdbx_description
1 polymer ?
#
loop_
_entity_poly.entity_id
_entity_poly.type
_entity_poly.pdbx_seq_one_letter_code
_entity_poly.pdbx_strand_id
1 'polypeptide(L)'
;LVWHTADGNRHHAILATTDLTAPAAAVLRIYQARFQIEFLLRDGKQHAGLTDCQARNKEALDFHFNASLATVSAARAAAAVAHTGDEPFVFSLATQKQIAFNEHFMAQISARYGYDLSCWKNHSAYQELRNYGALAA
;
A
#
# COMPACT_ATOMS: atom_id res chain seq x y z
N LEU A 1 19.36 8.69 20.18
CA LEU A 1 18.32 7.70 20.44
C LEU A 1 18.95 6.42 20.97
N VAL A 2 18.42 5.88 22.06
CA VAL A 2 18.81 4.58 22.63
C VAL A 2 17.54 3.76 22.81
N TRP A 3 17.58 2.50 22.42
CA TRP A 3 16.46 1.58 22.64
C TRP A 3 16.98 0.18 23.01
N HIS A 4 16.10 -0.64 23.59
CA HIS A 4 16.38 -2.03 23.90
C HIS A 4 15.47 -2.91 23.05
N THR A 5 16.01 -4.00 22.52
CA THR A 5 15.24 -5.04 21.84
C THR A 5 14.59 -5.99 22.86
N ALA A 6 13.64 -6.81 22.43
CA ALA A 6 12.95 -7.75 23.31
C ALA A 6 13.90 -8.78 23.98
N ASP A 7 15.04 -9.04 23.36
CA ASP A 7 16.14 -9.89 23.88
C ASP A 7 17.08 -9.16 24.85
N GLY A 8 16.77 -7.90 25.21
CA GLY A 8 17.51 -7.08 26.17
C GLY A 8 18.74 -6.37 25.60
N ASN A 9 19.04 -6.52 24.30
CA ASN A 9 20.18 -5.86 23.69
C ASN A 9 19.94 -4.36 23.55
N ARG A 10 20.98 -3.57 23.89
CA ARG A 10 20.97 -2.11 23.78
C ARG A 10 21.49 -1.67 22.43
N HIS A 11 20.68 -0.91 21.72
CA HIS A 11 21.05 -0.30 20.46
C HIS A 11 21.03 1.23 20.58
N HIS A 12 21.77 1.91 19.70
CA HIS A 12 21.75 3.36 19.63
C HIS A 12 21.87 3.83 18.19
N ALA A 13 21.28 4.99 17.91
CA ALA A 13 21.47 5.72 16.66
C ALA A 13 21.61 7.21 16.97
N ILE A 14 22.45 7.88 16.20
CA ILE A 14 22.58 9.32 16.22
C ILE A 14 21.77 9.87 15.05
N LEU A 15 20.80 10.72 15.37
CA LEU A 15 20.00 11.44 14.38
C LEU A 15 20.33 12.92 14.50
N ALA A 16 20.48 13.59 13.37
CA ALA A 16 20.75 15.02 13.29
C ALA A 16 19.68 15.73 12.47
N THR A 17 19.41 16.97 12.81
CA THR A 17 18.52 17.87 12.07
C THR A 17 19.12 19.24 11.97
N THR A 18 18.83 19.98 10.90
CA THR A 18 19.14 21.40 10.76
C THR A 18 18.09 22.30 11.41
N ASP A 19 16.93 21.75 11.76
CA ASP A 19 15.90 22.45 12.53
C ASP A 19 16.25 22.37 14.02
N LEU A 20 16.78 23.48 14.56
CA LEU A 20 17.20 23.59 15.95
C LEU A 20 16.02 23.65 16.94
N THR A 21 14.79 23.86 16.43
CA THR A 21 13.58 23.95 17.24
C THR A 21 12.82 22.63 17.32
N ALA A 22 13.16 21.65 16.47
CA ALA A 22 12.47 20.39 16.40
C ALA A 22 12.68 19.54 17.68
N PRO A 23 11.61 19.11 18.35
CA PRO A 23 11.74 18.22 19.49
C PRO A 23 12.25 16.83 19.05
N ALA A 24 13.03 16.16 19.89
CA ALA A 24 13.65 14.87 19.60
C ALA A 24 12.63 13.81 19.11
N ALA A 25 11.43 13.80 19.69
CA ALA A 25 10.36 12.91 19.28
C ALA A 25 9.87 13.16 17.83
N ALA A 26 9.88 14.41 17.36
CA ALA A 26 9.53 14.74 15.98
C ALA A 26 10.61 14.25 15.01
N VAL A 27 11.89 14.47 15.35
CA VAL A 27 13.03 13.98 14.56
C VAL A 27 12.96 12.45 14.41
N LEU A 28 12.66 11.74 15.51
CA LEU A 28 12.50 10.29 15.48
C LEU A 28 11.36 9.85 14.55
N ARG A 29 10.18 10.48 14.65
CA ARG A 29 9.03 10.16 13.78
C ARG A 29 9.34 10.37 12.30
N ILE A 30 10.01 11.49 11.96
CA ILE A 30 10.43 11.78 10.58
C ILE A 30 11.41 10.71 10.10
N TYR A 31 12.37 10.32 10.92
CA TYR A 31 13.33 9.29 10.58
C TYR A 31 12.67 7.93 10.37
N GLN A 32 11.73 7.55 11.22
CA GLN A 32 10.95 6.31 11.04
C GLN A 32 10.12 6.32 9.75
N ALA A 33 9.60 7.48 9.35
CA ALA A 33 8.87 7.63 8.09
C ALA A 33 9.76 7.40 6.84
N ARG A 34 11.09 7.43 6.96
CA ARG A 34 12.02 7.13 5.86
C ARG A 34 11.77 5.76 5.24
N PHE A 35 11.46 4.76 6.04
CA PHE A 35 11.17 3.42 5.55
C PHE A 35 9.94 3.36 4.62
N GLN A 36 9.05 4.34 4.70
CA GLN A 36 7.90 4.42 3.79
C GLN A 36 8.34 4.63 2.34
N ILE A 37 9.47 5.30 2.10
CA ILE A 37 10.05 5.48 0.76
C ILE A 37 10.51 4.14 0.20
N GLU A 38 11.16 3.32 1.03
CA GLU A 38 11.62 1.98 0.64
C GLU A 38 10.44 1.06 0.30
N PHE A 39 9.38 1.09 1.10
CA PHE A 39 8.14 0.35 0.82
C PHE A 39 7.45 0.84 -0.45
N LEU A 40 7.36 2.15 -0.66
CA LEU A 40 6.78 2.73 -1.87
C LEU A 40 7.53 2.25 -3.13
N LEU A 41 8.86 2.32 -3.10
CA LEU A 41 9.69 1.88 -4.23
C LEU A 41 9.62 0.36 -4.45
N ARG A 42 9.60 -0.42 -3.37
CA ARG A 42 9.42 -1.88 -3.46
C ARG A 42 8.08 -2.22 -4.10
N ASP A 43 7.00 -1.66 -3.60
CA ASP A 43 5.65 -1.91 -4.07
C ASP A 43 5.46 -1.40 -5.51
N GLY A 44 6.06 -0.25 -5.84
CA GLY A 44 6.11 0.27 -7.19
C GLY A 44 6.77 -0.69 -8.18
N LYS A 45 7.92 -1.27 -7.79
CA LYS A 45 8.64 -2.25 -8.63
C LYS A 45 7.91 -3.57 -8.75
N GLN A 46 7.37 -4.10 -7.65
CA GLN A 46 6.78 -5.44 -7.62
C GLN A 46 5.35 -5.47 -8.14
N HIS A 47 4.59 -4.41 -7.97
CA HIS A 47 3.15 -4.45 -8.17
C HIS A 47 2.58 -3.35 -9.07
N ALA A 48 3.31 -2.25 -9.29
CA ALA A 48 2.83 -1.12 -10.11
C ALA A 48 3.68 -0.86 -11.37
N GLY A 49 4.53 -1.81 -11.77
CA GLY A 49 5.26 -1.77 -13.02
C GLY A 49 6.33 -0.66 -13.11
N LEU A 50 6.85 -0.16 -11.98
CA LEU A 50 7.81 0.96 -11.96
C LEU A 50 9.05 0.72 -12.84
N THR A 51 9.45 -0.53 -13.04
CA THR A 51 10.61 -0.93 -13.84
C THR A 51 10.26 -1.47 -15.23
N ASP A 52 8.98 -1.49 -15.60
CA ASP A 52 8.51 -2.14 -16.83
C ASP A 52 8.43 -1.18 -18.03
N CYS A 53 8.88 0.07 -17.83
CA CYS A 53 8.84 1.09 -18.87
C CYS A 53 9.84 0.78 -19.99
N GLN A 54 9.32 0.74 -21.22
CA GLN A 54 10.12 0.58 -22.44
C GLN A 54 10.28 1.89 -23.22
N ALA A 55 9.77 3.00 -22.69
CA ALA A 55 9.90 4.31 -23.33
C ALA A 55 11.36 4.79 -23.35
N ARG A 56 11.72 5.52 -24.40
CA ARG A 56 13.07 6.07 -24.60
C ARG A 56 13.12 7.58 -24.55
N ASN A 57 11.99 8.26 -24.50
CA ASN A 57 11.93 9.72 -24.35
C ASN A 57 11.67 10.10 -22.89
N LYS A 58 12.12 11.28 -22.52
CA LYS A 58 12.06 11.77 -21.15
C LYS A 58 10.63 11.91 -20.65
N GLU A 59 9.75 12.47 -21.46
CA GLU A 59 8.36 12.78 -21.10
C GLU A 59 7.58 11.50 -20.77
N ALA A 60 7.76 10.44 -21.58
CA ALA A 60 7.11 9.16 -21.34
C ALA A 60 7.69 8.43 -20.12
N LEU A 61 9.00 8.57 -19.88
CA LEU A 61 9.63 8.04 -18.65
C LEU A 61 9.11 8.76 -17.41
N ASP A 62 9.07 10.10 -17.43
CA ASP A 62 8.58 10.91 -16.32
C ASP A 62 7.10 10.57 -16.04
N PHE A 63 6.27 10.45 -17.08
CA PHE A 63 4.88 10.05 -16.94
C PHE A 63 4.76 8.65 -16.31
N HIS A 64 5.51 7.67 -16.83
CA HIS A 64 5.46 6.29 -16.33
C HIS A 64 5.83 6.18 -14.85
N PHE A 65 6.95 6.79 -14.46
CA PHE A 65 7.38 6.76 -13.06
C PHE A 65 6.38 7.45 -12.14
N ASN A 66 5.88 8.63 -12.52
CA ASN A 66 4.88 9.35 -11.74
C ASN A 66 3.56 8.56 -11.64
N ALA A 67 3.10 7.96 -12.74
CA ALA A 67 1.88 7.14 -12.75
C ALA A 67 2.01 5.91 -11.86
N SER A 68 3.14 5.19 -11.91
CA SER A 68 3.40 4.03 -11.06
C SER A 68 3.39 4.39 -9.57
N LEU A 69 4.10 5.46 -9.18
CA LEU A 69 4.15 5.90 -7.78
C LEU A 69 2.80 6.47 -7.31
N ALA A 70 2.09 7.20 -8.18
CA ALA A 70 0.75 7.70 -7.88
C ALA A 70 -0.25 6.56 -7.68
N THR A 71 -0.13 5.46 -8.45
CA THR A 71 -0.98 4.27 -8.30
C THR A 71 -0.80 3.64 -6.91
N VAL A 72 0.43 3.46 -6.44
CA VAL A 72 0.69 2.93 -5.08
C VAL A 72 0.09 3.85 -4.02
N SER A 73 0.30 5.16 -4.17
CA SER A 73 -0.20 6.16 -3.21
C SER A 73 -1.73 6.21 -3.19
N ALA A 74 -2.38 6.18 -4.35
CA ALA A 74 -3.83 6.17 -4.48
C ALA A 74 -4.45 4.90 -3.89
N ALA A 75 -3.86 3.72 -4.16
CA ALA A 75 -4.31 2.45 -3.58
C ALA A 75 -4.21 2.45 -2.06
N ARG A 76 -3.12 2.99 -1.51
CA ARG A 76 -2.94 3.13 -0.05
C ARG A 76 -3.96 4.09 0.57
N ALA A 77 -4.20 5.24 -0.07
CA ALA A 77 -5.18 6.21 0.40
C ALA A 77 -6.60 5.62 0.36
N ALA A 78 -6.98 4.94 -0.72
CA ALA A 78 -8.27 4.26 -0.84
C ALA A 78 -8.46 3.19 0.24
N ALA A 79 -7.45 2.37 0.50
CA ALA A 79 -7.48 1.36 1.55
C ALA A 79 -7.59 1.98 2.94
N ALA A 80 -6.88 3.10 3.21
CA ALA A 80 -6.96 3.81 4.48
C ALA A 80 -8.34 4.42 4.72
N VAL A 81 -8.98 4.99 3.68
CA VAL A 81 -10.35 5.52 3.77
C VAL A 81 -11.37 4.41 4.00
N ALA A 82 -11.17 3.24 3.41
CA ALA A 82 -12.05 2.09 3.58
C ALA A 82 -11.86 1.36 4.92
N HIS A 83 -10.77 1.63 5.65
CA HIS A 83 -10.49 1.00 6.94
C HIS A 83 -11.35 1.65 8.03
N THR A 84 -12.24 0.87 8.63
CA THR A 84 -13.21 1.33 9.65
C THR A 84 -13.04 0.66 11.02
N GLY A 85 -12.03 -0.20 11.18
CA GLY A 85 -11.76 -0.93 12.41
C GLY A 85 -10.83 -0.19 13.37
N ASP A 86 -10.83 -0.61 14.64
CA ASP A 86 -9.90 -0.12 15.67
C ASP A 86 -8.51 -0.77 15.56
N GLU A 87 -8.37 -1.81 14.74
CA GLU A 87 -7.10 -2.49 14.50
C GLU A 87 -6.11 -1.58 13.74
N PRO A 88 -4.79 -1.75 13.95
CA PRO A 88 -3.80 -0.98 13.21
C PRO A 88 -3.95 -1.15 11.69
N PHE A 89 -3.96 -0.04 10.97
CA PHE A 89 -4.03 -0.08 9.50
C PHE A 89 -2.76 -0.69 8.90
N VAL A 90 -2.89 -1.87 8.31
CA VAL A 90 -1.83 -2.56 7.57
C VAL A 90 -2.16 -2.53 6.09
N PHE A 91 -1.24 -2.00 5.28
CA PHE A 91 -1.41 -1.90 3.83
C PHE A 91 -0.54 -2.90 3.09
N SER A 92 -1.15 -3.66 2.18
CA SER A 92 -0.47 -4.54 1.24
C SER A 92 -1.00 -4.28 -0.17
N LEU A 93 -0.15 -3.79 -1.08
CA LEU A 93 -0.55 -3.56 -2.46
C LEU A 93 -0.86 -4.87 -3.19
N ALA A 94 -0.16 -5.97 -2.88
CA ALA A 94 -0.46 -7.30 -3.40
C ALA A 94 -1.89 -7.71 -3.06
N THR A 95 -2.30 -7.56 -1.80
CA THR A 95 -3.67 -7.83 -1.33
C THR A 95 -4.68 -6.95 -2.06
N GLN A 96 -4.43 -5.64 -2.22
CA GLN A 96 -5.34 -4.74 -2.92
C GLN A 96 -5.50 -5.13 -4.40
N LYS A 97 -4.43 -5.52 -5.08
CA LYS A 97 -4.49 -6.04 -6.46
C LYS A 97 -5.33 -7.30 -6.55
N GLN A 98 -5.16 -8.24 -5.62
CA GLN A 98 -5.94 -9.48 -5.61
C GLN A 98 -7.43 -9.20 -5.40
N ILE A 99 -7.77 -8.34 -4.45
CA ILE A 99 -9.15 -7.93 -4.19
C ILE A 99 -9.76 -7.26 -5.44
N ALA A 100 -9.06 -6.30 -6.04
CA ALA A 100 -9.53 -5.61 -7.24
C ALA A 100 -9.71 -6.57 -8.42
N PHE A 101 -8.81 -7.55 -8.59
CA PHE A 101 -8.95 -8.58 -9.60
C PHE A 101 -10.20 -9.44 -9.36
N ASN A 102 -10.41 -9.89 -8.13
CA ASN A 102 -11.57 -10.72 -7.78
C ASN A 102 -12.89 -9.96 -8.00
N GLU A 103 -12.96 -8.70 -7.58
CA GLU A 103 -14.12 -7.83 -7.82
C GLU A 103 -14.40 -7.64 -9.31
N HIS A 104 -13.37 -7.33 -10.09
CA HIS A 104 -13.49 -7.19 -11.53
C HIS A 104 -13.95 -8.50 -12.20
N PHE A 105 -13.37 -9.62 -11.81
CA PHE A 105 -13.72 -10.92 -12.35
C PHE A 105 -15.18 -11.30 -12.06
N MET A 106 -15.62 -11.10 -10.81
CA MET A 106 -17.03 -11.31 -10.44
C MET A 106 -17.96 -10.39 -11.22
N ALA A 107 -17.58 -9.14 -11.45
CA ALA A 107 -18.35 -8.20 -12.25
C ALA A 107 -18.48 -8.64 -13.71
N GLN A 108 -17.41 -9.16 -14.30
CA GLN A 108 -17.42 -9.69 -15.67
C GLN A 108 -18.34 -10.92 -15.79
N ILE A 109 -18.28 -11.85 -14.82
CA ILE A 109 -19.15 -13.03 -14.80
C ILE A 109 -20.61 -12.59 -14.69
N SER A 110 -20.93 -11.75 -13.72
CA SER A 110 -22.27 -11.22 -13.49
C SER A 110 -22.87 -10.56 -14.72
N ALA A 111 -22.11 -9.69 -15.38
CA ALA A 111 -22.54 -9.02 -16.60
C ALA A 111 -22.84 -9.99 -17.74
N ARG A 112 -22.04 -11.05 -17.88
CA ARG A 112 -22.23 -12.07 -18.93
C ARG A 112 -23.46 -12.95 -18.71
N TYR A 113 -23.81 -13.21 -17.45
CA TYR A 113 -24.95 -14.06 -17.10
C TYR A 113 -26.20 -13.26 -16.72
N GLY A 114 -26.17 -11.95 -16.79
CA GLY A 114 -27.31 -11.08 -16.50
C GLY A 114 -27.67 -11.01 -15.02
N TYR A 115 -26.72 -11.26 -14.12
CA TYR A 115 -26.94 -11.14 -12.67
C TYR A 115 -26.63 -9.73 -12.19
N ASP A 116 -27.42 -9.22 -11.24
CA ASP A 116 -27.12 -7.97 -10.55
C ASP A 116 -26.24 -8.22 -9.33
N LEU A 117 -24.98 -7.80 -9.41
CA LEU A 117 -24.01 -7.90 -8.31
C LEU A 117 -24.37 -7.05 -7.09
N SER A 118 -25.20 -6.00 -7.25
CA SER A 118 -25.55 -5.10 -6.15
C SER A 118 -26.28 -5.85 -5.02
N CYS A 119 -27.06 -6.87 -5.38
CA CYS A 119 -27.79 -7.69 -4.43
C CYS A 119 -26.88 -8.60 -3.58
N TRP A 120 -25.65 -8.85 -4.01
CA TRP A 120 -24.77 -9.87 -3.41
C TRP A 120 -23.61 -9.27 -2.64
N LYS A 121 -23.30 -7.98 -2.83
CA LYS A 121 -22.13 -7.34 -2.22
C LYS A 121 -22.05 -7.47 -0.70
N ASN A 122 -23.20 -7.52 -0.04
CA ASN A 122 -23.30 -7.66 1.42
C ASN A 122 -23.39 -9.12 1.89
N HIS A 123 -23.40 -10.09 0.99
CA HIS A 123 -23.48 -11.50 1.33
C HIS A 123 -22.09 -12.03 1.71
N SER A 124 -22.04 -12.91 2.73
CA SER A 124 -20.75 -13.48 3.21
C SER A 124 -19.96 -14.17 2.11
N ALA A 125 -20.63 -14.95 1.24
CA ALA A 125 -19.99 -15.64 0.12
C ALA A 125 -19.33 -14.66 -0.89
N TYR A 126 -19.93 -13.48 -1.10
CA TYR A 126 -19.29 -12.44 -1.93
C TYR A 126 -18.01 -11.93 -1.28
N GLN A 127 -18.04 -11.69 0.04
CA GLN A 127 -16.87 -11.21 0.78
C GLN A 127 -15.76 -12.27 0.83
N GLU A 128 -16.11 -13.53 0.95
CA GLU A 128 -15.15 -14.65 0.86
C GLU A 128 -14.47 -14.71 -0.52
N LEU A 129 -15.26 -14.64 -1.61
CA LEU A 129 -14.74 -14.63 -2.98
C LEU A 129 -13.90 -13.36 -3.25
N ARG A 130 -14.35 -12.21 -2.77
CA ARG A 130 -13.62 -10.94 -2.88
C ARG A 130 -12.24 -11.03 -2.26
N ASN A 131 -12.13 -11.66 -1.10
CA ASN A 131 -10.90 -11.78 -0.33
C ASN A 131 -10.11 -13.07 -0.65
N TYR A 132 -10.57 -13.88 -1.61
CA TYR A 132 -9.92 -15.14 -1.95
C TYR A 132 -8.49 -14.90 -2.45
N GLY A 133 -7.51 -15.56 -1.82
CA GLY A 133 -6.08 -15.40 -2.13
C GLY A 133 -5.47 -14.07 -1.66
N ALA A 134 -6.22 -13.21 -0.98
CA ALA A 134 -5.66 -12.06 -0.29
C ALA A 134 -4.80 -12.54 0.88
N LEU A 135 -3.60 -11.99 1.02
CA LEU A 135 -2.75 -12.28 2.17
C LEU A 135 -3.40 -11.69 3.43
N ALA A 136 -3.55 -12.50 4.46
CA ALA A 136 -3.93 -11.98 5.77
C ALA A 136 -2.87 -10.98 6.23
N ALA A 137 -3.32 -9.80 6.67
CA ALA A 137 -2.46 -8.77 7.21
C ALA A 137 -2.00 -9.13 8.61
#